data_d655398fa1a98e061da3c8490d6f4dae
#
_entry.id   d655398fa1a98e061da3c8490d6f4dae
#
_cell.length_a   1.000
_cell.length_b   1.000
_cell.length_c   1.000
_cell.angle_alpha   90.00
_cell.angle_beta   90.00
_cell.angle_gamma   90.00
#
_symmetry.space_group_name_H-M   'P 1'
#
loop_
_entity.id
_entity.type
_entity.pdbx_description
1 polymer ?
#
loop_
_entity_poly.entity_id
_entity_poly.type
_entity_poly.pdbx_seq_one_letter_code
_entity_poly.pdbx_strand_id
1 'polypeptide(L)'
;MIKAILACDDLGGVSKGGTMPWPKNSKDLKWFKKNTTGGVVVMGSITWEDPMMPGPLPNRKNVLATTRKKDYPGAHDYIDGVLSEEVRCIANKNKEKITWVIGGPNIINQLLGVIEEFYLSRIPGDYGCDTFLPIEKIEKMFKKDWSEKHDTV
;
A
#
# COMPACT_ATOMS: atom_id res chain seq x y z
N MET A 1 -4.40 -8.97 -11.71
CA MET A 1 -3.97 -7.58 -11.90
C MET A 1 -3.32 -7.06 -10.64
N ILE A 2 -2.22 -6.34 -10.77
CA ILE A 2 -1.47 -5.77 -9.65
C ILE A 2 -1.71 -4.26 -9.62
N LYS A 3 -2.22 -3.78 -8.50
CA LYS A 3 -2.48 -2.34 -8.28
C LYS A 3 -1.82 -1.90 -6.99
N ALA A 4 -1.58 -0.62 -6.84
CA ALA A 4 -1.14 -0.03 -5.57
C ALA A 4 -2.23 0.88 -5.02
N ILE A 5 -2.32 0.98 -3.71
CA ILE A 5 -3.25 1.87 -3.02
C ILE A 5 -2.58 2.42 -1.75
N LEU A 6 -2.41 3.73 -1.69
CA LEU A 6 -1.79 4.44 -0.57
C LEU A 6 -2.32 5.86 -0.44
N ALA A 7 -2.01 6.48 0.69
CA ALA A 7 -2.23 7.90 0.92
C ALA A 7 -0.89 8.61 1.14
N CYS A 8 -0.81 9.86 0.72
CA CYS A 8 0.34 10.73 0.97
C CYS A 8 -0.11 12.18 1.21
N ASP A 9 0.75 12.98 1.81
CA ASP A 9 0.52 14.42 1.95
C ASP A 9 0.93 15.19 0.68
N ASP A 10 0.90 16.52 0.74
CA ASP A 10 1.21 17.37 -0.42
C ASP A 10 2.65 17.21 -0.93
N LEU A 11 3.57 16.76 -0.09
CA LEU A 11 4.97 16.54 -0.46
C LEU A 11 5.27 15.09 -0.82
N GLY A 12 4.26 14.22 -0.89
CA GLY A 12 4.44 12.80 -1.11
C GLY A 12 4.79 12.01 0.13
N GLY A 13 4.73 12.63 1.29
CA GLY A 13 5.02 11.98 2.57
C GLY A 13 3.96 10.97 2.96
N VAL A 14 4.37 9.82 3.50
CA VAL A 14 3.45 8.73 3.85
C VAL A 14 3.46 8.41 5.34
N SER A 15 4.54 8.69 6.05
CA SER A 15 4.63 8.38 7.47
C SER A 15 5.64 9.25 8.19
N LYS A 16 5.48 9.30 9.51
CA LYS A 16 6.42 9.91 10.45
C LYS A 16 6.50 9.00 11.65
N GLY A 17 7.71 8.55 11.98
CA GLY A 17 7.89 7.59 13.07
C GLY A 17 7.17 6.26 12.86
N GLY A 18 7.01 5.83 11.61
CA GLY A 18 6.40 4.55 11.27
C GLY A 18 4.87 4.55 11.16
N THR A 19 4.23 5.69 11.30
CA THR A 19 2.77 5.80 11.20
C THR A 19 2.34 7.06 10.45
N MET A 20 1.12 7.07 9.94
CA MET A 20 0.54 8.23 9.25
C MET A 20 0.34 9.38 10.25
N PRO A 21 0.92 10.57 10.02
CA PRO A 21 0.88 11.66 10.99
C PRO A 21 -0.39 12.53 10.95
N TRP A 22 -1.19 12.42 9.90
CA TRP A 22 -2.42 13.20 9.77
C TRP A 22 -3.56 12.63 10.60
N PRO A 23 -4.56 13.44 10.92
CA PRO A 23 -5.75 12.96 11.63
C PRO A 23 -6.44 11.84 10.85
N LYS A 24 -7.03 10.90 11.56
CA LYS A 24 -7.74 9.78 10.96
C LYS A 24 -8.80 10.29 9.98
N ASN A 25 -8.67 9.89 8.73
CA ASN A 25 -9.61 10.23 7.67
C ASN A 25 -10.55 9.05 7.41
N SER A 26 -11.76 9.13 7.94
CA SER A 26 -12.74 8.05 7.85
C SER A 26 -13.16 7.74 6.42
N LYS A 27 -13.25 8.75 5.55
CA LYS A 27 -13.62 8.53 4.14
C LYS A 27 -12.52 7.80 3.38
N ASP A 28 -11.26 8.18 3.62
CA ASP A 28 -10.12 7.51 2.99
C ASP A 28 -9.99 6.06 3.46
N LEU A 29 -10.17 5.81 4.77
CA LEU A 29 -10.13 4.45 5.32
C LEU A 29 -11.26 3.57 4.78
N LYS A 30 -12.45 4.11 4.62
CA LYS A 30 -13.58 3.39 4.01
C LYS A 30 -13.33 3.09 2.54
N TRP A 31 -12.77 4.03 1.82
CA TRP A 31 -12.39 3.86 0.41
C TRP A 31 -11.32 2.79 0.24
N PHE A 32 -10.30 2.80 1.08
CA PHE A 32 -9.28 1.76 1.14
C PHE A 32 -9.89 0.38 1.38
N LYS A 33 -10.74 0.27 2.40
CA LYS A 33 -11.42 -0.98 2.74
C LYS A 33 -12.29 -1.46 1.60
N LYS A 34 -13.08 -0.58 1.00
CA LYS A 34 -13.97 -0.90 -0.11
C LYS A 34 -13.19 -1.49 -1.29
N ASN A 35 -12.07 -0.86 -1.66
CA ASN A 35 -11.28 -1.32 -2.79
C ASN A 35 -10.56 -2.64 -2.52
N THR A 36 -10.01 -2.82 -1.33
CA THR A 36 -9.15 -3.97 -1.03
C THR A 36 -9.90 -5.20 -0.53
N THR A 37 -11.11 -5.06 0.00
CA THR A 37 -11.89 -6.19 0.53
C THR A 37 -12.12 -7.25 -0.54
N GLY A 38 -11.87 -8.50 -0.20
CA GLY A 38 -11.98 -9.63 -1.12
C GLY A 38 -10.73 -9.86 -1.96
N GLY A 39 -9.76 -8.95 -1.90
CA GLY A 39 -8.52 -9.06 -2.67
C GLY A 39 -7.36 -9.60 -1.86
N VAL A 40 -6.18 -9.49 -2.46
CA VAL A 40 -4.89 -9.81 -1.84
C VAL A 40 -4.21 -8.48 -1.51
N VAL A 41 -3.67 -8.36 -0.31
CA VAL A 41 -2.88 -7.19 0.11
C VAL A 41 -1.45 -7.60 0.38
N VAL A 42 -0.50 -6.89 -0.24
CA VAL A 42 0.94 -7.13 -0.10
C VAL A 42 1.55 -5.93 0.60
N MET A 43 2.32 -6.17 1.65
CA MET A 43 2.92 -5.12 2.45
C MET A 43 4.29 -5.52 2.99
N GLY A 44 5.09 -4.52 3.35
CA GLY A 44 6.34 -4.74 4.08
C GLY A 44 6.13 -4.75 5.59
N SER A 45 7.19 -5.07 6.33
CA SER A 45 7.14 -5.18 7.79
C SER A 45 6.80 -3.87 8.49
N ILE A 46 7.25 -2.73 7.96
CA ILE A 46 6.95 -1.42 8.57
C ILE A 46 5.45 -1.14 8.53
N THR A 47 4.79 -1.45 7.41
CA THR A 47 3.33 -1.33 7.30
C THR A 47 2.62 -2.30 8.23
N TRP A 48 3.10 -3.54 8.30
CA TRP A 48 2.54 -4.56 9.20
C TRP A 48 2.60 -4.13 10.67
N GLU A 49 3.69 -3.47 11.07
CA GLU A 49 3.91 -3.00 12.44
C GLU A 49 3.27 -1.66 12.76
N ASP A 50 2.67 -0.97 11.78
CA ASP A 50 2.03 0.31 11.99
C ASP A 50 0.96 0.18 13.07
N PRO A 51 0.98 1.04 14.13
CA PRO A 51 -0.04 1.01 15.19
C PRO A 51 -1.47 1.16 14.68
N MET A 52 -1.67 1.76 13.52
CA MET A 52 -2.98 1.89 12.88
C MET A 52 -3.42 0.61 12.16
N MET A 53 -2.53 -0.36 12.03
CA MET A 53 -2.83 -1.65 11.41
C MET A 53 -3.42 -2.59 12.45
N PRO A 54 -4.64 -3.11 12.27
CA PRO A 54 -5.29 -3.94 13.31
C PRO A 54 -4.81 -5.41 13.28
N GLY A 55 -3.59 -5.69 12.85
CA GLY A 55 -3.13 -7.02 12.54
C GLY A 55 -3.52 -7.39 11.10
N PRO A 56 -3.74 -8.66 10.78
CA PRO A 56 -4.19 -9.02 9.44
C PRO A 56 -5.48 -8.29 9.08
N LEU A 57 -5.54 -7.72 7.88
CA LEU A 57 -6.74 -7.03 7.43
C LEU A 57 -7.85 -8.07 7.18
N PRO A 58 -9.03 -7.92 7.79
CA PRO A 58 -10.09 -8.91 7.65
C PRO A 58 -10.64 -8.95 6.21
N ASN A 59 -11.10 -10.13 5.80
CA ASN A 59 -11.69 -10.38 4.48
C ASN A 59 -10.75 -10.12 3.31
N ARG A 60 -9.46 -10.22 3.56
CA ARG A 60 -8.40 -10.07 2.55
C ARG A 60 -7.32 -11.10 2.81
N LYS A 61 -6.65 -11.54 1.76
CA LYS A 61 -5.46 -12.39 1.91
C LYS A 61 -4.27 -11.49 2.17
N ASN A 62 -3.65 -11.61 3.34
CA ASN A 62 -2.54 -10.78 3.76
C ASN A 62 -1.21 -11.46 3.43
N VAL A 63 -0.39 -10.81 2.60
CA VAL A 63 0.92 -11.28 2.18
C VAL A 63 1.98 -10.32 2.70
N LEU A 64 2.91 -10.82 3.48
CA LEU A 64 3.99 -10.03 4.08
C LEU A 64 5.30 -10.27 3.35
N ALA A 65 5.92 -9.20 2.84
CA ALA A 65 7.25 -9.24 2.26
C ALA A 65 8.28 -9.07 3.36
N THR A 66 8.95 -10.14 3.73
CA THR A 66 9.99 -10.14 4.76
C THR A 66 10.88 -11.36 4.64
N THR A 67 12.17 -11.19 4.95
CA THR A 67 13.10 -12.32 5.11
C THR A 67 13.06 -12.92 6.51
N ARG A 68 12.27 -12.33 7.42
CA ARG A 68 12.22 -12.70 8.84
C ARG A 68 10.80 -13.09 9.26
N LYS A 69 10.20 -14.01 8.53
CA LYS A 69 8.80 -14.42 8.74
C LYS A 69 8.49 -14.91 10.17
N LYS A 70 9.47 -15.47 10.87
CA LYS A 70 9.30 -15.93 12.25
C LYS A 70 9.04 -14.79 13.23
N ASP A 71 9.50 -13.59 12.90
CA ASP A 71 9.32 -12.39 13.72
C ASP A 71 7.94 -11.76 13.52
N TYR A 72 7.22 -12.17 12.46
CA TYR A 72 5.94 -11.57 12.06
C TYR A 72 4.87 -12.64 11.82
N PRO A 73 4.43 -13.34 12.89
CA PRO A 73 3.39 -14.36 12.72
C PRO A 73 2.02 -13.72 12.37
N GLY A 74 1.17 -14.49 11.72
CA GLY A 74 -0.21 -14.10 11.47
C GLY A 74 -0.54 -13.69 10.04
N ALA A 75 0.42 -13.55 9.14
CA ALA A 75 0.13 -13.34 7.72
C ALA A 75 -0.33 -14.65 7.07
N HIS A 76 -1.13 -14.54 6.01
CA HIS A 76 -1.59 -15.71 5.27
C HIS A 76 -0.50 -16.30 4.39
N ASP A 77 0.42 -15.48 3.93
CA ASP A 77 1.55 -15.92 3.11
C ASP A 77 2.72 -14.94 3.30
N TYR A 78 3.91 -15.38 2.91
CA TYR A 78 5.15 -14.60 3.02
C TYR A 78 5.92 -14.68 1.72
N ILE A 79 6.54 -13.55 1.32
CA ILE A 79 7.44 -13.50 0.17
C ILE A 79 8.78 -12.93 0.61
N ASP A 80 9.88 -13.57 0.22
CA ASP A 80 11.23 -13.22 0.65
C ASP A 80 12.27 -13.18 -0.48
N GLY A 81 11.87 -13.52 -1.69
CA GLY A 81 12.73 -13.50 -2.85
C GLY A 81 12.75 -12.15 -3.57
N VAL A 82 12.94 -12.20 -4.88
CA VAL A 82 12.84 -11.00 -5.74
C VAL A 82 11.39 -10.54 -5.76
N LEU A 83 11.11 -9.36 -5.20
CA LEU A 83 9.74 -8.90 -4.96
C LEU A 83 8.89 -8.88 -6.23
N SER A 84 9.41 -8.37 -7.34
CA SER A 84 8.64 -8.31 -8.60
C SER A 84 8.22 -9.69 -9.08
N GLU A 85 9.08 -10.68 -8.97
CA GLU A 85 8.76 -12.06 -9.35
C GLU A 85 7.77 -12.70 -8.39
N GLU A 86 8.00 -12.52 -7.08
CA GLU A 86 7.14 -13.07 -6.03
C GLU A 86 5.72 -12.51 -6.10
N VAL A 87 5.57 -11.21 -6.30
CA VAL A 87 4.26 -10.57 -6.42
C VAL A 87 3.52 -11.02 -7.68
N ARG A 88 4.24 -11.20 -8.79
CA ARG A 88 3.64 -11.79 -9.99
C ARG A 88 3.14 -13.21 -9.74
N CYS A 89 3.89 -14.01 -9.00
CA CYS A 89 3.45 -15.36 -8.61
C CYS A 89 2.19 -15.31 -7.77
N ILE A 90 2.12 -14.42 -6.78
CA ILE A 90 0.93 -14.23 -5.96
C ILE A 90 -0.26 -13.83 -6.82
N ALA A 91 -0.09 -12.88 -7.72
CA ALA A 91 -1.15 -12.42 -8.63
C ALA A 91 -1.63 -13.56 -9.54
N ASN A 92 -0.71 -14.38 -10.04
CA ASN A 92 -1.06 -15.52 -10.90
C ASN A 92 -1.84 -16.61 -10.16
N LYS A 93 -1.54 -16.84 -8.89
CA LYS A 93 -2.27 -17.79 -8.05
C LYS A 93 -3.67 -17.28 -7.66
N ASN A 94 -3.90 -15.98 -7.77
CA ASN A 94 -5.14 -15.32 -7.38
C ASN A 94 -5.71 -14.48 -8.52
N LYS A 95 -5.78 -15.04 -9.72
CA LYS A 95 -6.16 -14.33 -10.95
C LYS A 95 -7.53 -13.65 -10.90
N GLU A 96 -8.46 -14.22 -10.13
CA GLU A 96 -9.82 -13.69 -9.98
C GLU A 96 -9.89 -12.51 -9.00
N LYS A 97 -8.79 -12.21 -8.34
CA LYS A 97 -8.69 -11.15 -7.34
C LYS A 97 -7.69 -10.10 -7.78
N ILE A 98 -7.85 -8.88 -7.27
CA ILE A 98 -6.84 -7.84 -7.44
C ILE A 98 -5.80 -8.02 -6.35
N THR A 99 -4.53 -7.94 -6.72
CA THR A 99 -3.40 -7.93 -5.79
C THR A 99 -3.02 -6.48 -5.54
N TRP A 100 -3.21 -6.02 -4.31
CA TRP A 100 -2.98 -4.63 -3.90
C TRP A 100 -1.67 -4.50 -3.13
N VAL A 101 -0.76 -3.70 -3.65
CA VAL A 101 0.46 -3.32 -2.93
C VAL A 101 0.13 -2.11 -2.07
N ILE A 102 0.23 -2.25 -0.75
CA ILE A 102 -0.26 -1.23 0.18
C ILE A 102 0.84 -0.50 0.95
N GLY A 103 2.08 -0.81 0.69
CA GLY A 103 3.20 -0.06 1.25
C GLY A 103 4.26 -0.92 1.94
N GLY A 104 5.28 -0.31 2.43
CA GLY A 104 5.59 1.13 2.37
C GLY A 104 6.34 1.56 1.12
N PRO A 105 6.92 2.77 1.16
CA PRO A 105 7.60 3.33 0.00
C PRO A 105 8.71 2.47 -0.59
N ASN A 106 9.47 1.77 0.24
CA ASN A 106 10.52 0.87 -0.24
C ASN A 106 9.92 -0.28 -1.08
N ILE A 107 8.84 -0.89 -0.62
CA ILE A 107 8.13 -1.95 -1.34
C ILE A 107 7.56 -1.39 -2.65
N ILE A 108 6.90 -0.24 -2.59
CA ILE A 108 6.35 0.43 -3.77
C ILE A 108 7.45 0.70 -4.80
N ASN A 109 8.56 1.25 -4.36
CA ASN A 109 9.67 1.59 -5.26
C ASN A 109 10.23 0.37 -6.00
N GLN A 110 10.32 -0.75 -5.32
CA GLN A 110 10.76 -2.01 -5.92
C GLN A 110 9.75 -2.61 -6.88
N LEU A 111 8.47 -2.28 -6.75
CA LEU A 111 7.38 -2.88 -7.52
C LEU A 111 6.80 -1.97 -8.60
N LEU A 112 7.32 -0.77 -8.79
CA LEU A 112 6.78 0.18 -9.78
C LEU A 112 6.66 -0.42 -11.17
N GLY A 113 7.60 -1.25 -11.57
CA GLY A 113 7.59 -1.89 -12.90
C GLY A 113 6.52 -2.95 -13.11
N VAL A 114 5.89 -3.44 -12.05
CA VAL A 114 4.84 -4.47 -12.14
C VAL A 114 3.47 -3.98 -11.71
N ILE A 115 3.38 -2.80 -11.10
CA ILE A 115 2.11 -2.17 -10.74
C ILE A 115 1.46 -1.62 -12.01
N GLU A 116 0.22 -2.01 -12.26
CA GLU A 116 -0.53 -1.63 -13.47
C GLU A 116 -1.35 -0.37 -13.28
N GLU A 117 -1.90 -0.16 -12.09
CA GLU A 117 -2.66 1.03 -11.73
C GLU A 117 -2.29 1.50 -10.33
N PHE A 118 -2.26 2.81 -10.12
CA PHE A 118 -1.90 3.39 -8.84
C PHE A 118 -3.06 4.24 -8.29
N TYR A 119 -3.63 3.79 -7.18
CA TYR A 119 -4.71 4.49 -6.47
C TYR A 119 -4.09 5.32 -5.35
N LEU A 120 -3.94 6.61 -5.60
CA LEU A 120 -3.25 7.53 -4.68
C LEU A 120 -4.23 8.51 -4.06
N SER A 121 -4.36 8.48 -2.74
CA SER A 121 -5.09 9.48 -1.98
C SER A 121 -4.15 10.60 -1.58
N ARG A 122 -4.50 11.84 -1.87
CA ARG A 122 -3.73 13.00 -1.47
C ARG A 122 -4.39 13.70 -0.31
N ILE A 123 -3.69 13.73 0.82
CA ILE A 123 -4.14 14.41 2.04
C ILE A 123 -3.55 15.82 2.01
N PRO A 124 -4.39 16.87 1.99
CA PRO A 124 -3.87 18.24 1.94
C PRO A 124 -3.00 18.58 3.15
N GLY A 125 -1.91 19.25 2.91
CA GLY A 125 -1.02 19.76 3.95
C GLY A 125 0.36 19.12 3.95
N ASP A 126 1.24 19.69 4.74
CA ASP A 126 2.59 19.19 5.02
C ASP A 126 2.62 18.72 6.47
N TYR A 127 2.79 17.42 6.68
CA TYR A 127 2.76 16.81 8.01
C TYR A 127 4.15 16.48 8.55
N GLY A 128 5.19 16.99 7.90
CA GLY A 128 6.56 16.78 8.38
C GLY A 128 6.97 15.30 8.32
N CYS A 129 6.55 14.59 7.30
CA CYS A 129 6.88 13.17 7.13
C CYS A 129 8.38 12.94 7.02
N ASP A 130 8.82 11.78 7.47
CA ASP A 130 10.20 11.33 7.32
C ASP A 130 10.35 10.25 6.24
N THR A 131 9.26 9.74 5.72
CA THR A 131 9.23 8.71 4.69
C THR A 131 8.34 9.15 3.53
N PHE A 132 8.83 9.04 2.30
CA PHE A 132 8.19 9.61 1.12
C PHE A 132 8.05 8.59 -0.01
N LEU A 133 6.95 8.73 -0.77
CA LEU A 133 6.81 8.07 -2.07
C LEU A 133 7.64 8.82 -3.13
N PRO A 134 8.11 8.11 -4.18
CA PRO A 134 8.76 8.76 -5.33
C PRO A 134 7.68 9.38 -6.24
N ILE A 135 7.04 10.45 -5.78
CA ILE A 135 5.86 11.04 -6.43
C ILE A 135 6.12 11.44 -7.88
N GLU A 136 7.25 12.10 -8.16
CA GLU A 136 7.55 12.50 -9.54
C GLU A 136 7.66 11.31 -10.48
N LYS A 137 8.27 10.23 -10.01
CA LYS A 137 8.42 9.00 -10.78
C LYS A 137 7.06 8.34 -11.00
N ILE A 138 6.20 8.31 -9.98
CA ILE A 138 4.85 7.78 -10.08
C ILE A 138 4.03 8.58 -11.10
N GLU A 139 4.07 9.89 -11.03
CA GLU A 139 3.35 10.77 -11.96
C GLU A 139 3.82 10.60 -13.42
N LYS A 140 5.10 10.32 -13.63
CA LYS A 140 5.65 10.05 -14.96
C LYS A 140 5.24 8.68 -15.50
N MET A 141 5.17 7.67 -14.64
CA MET A 141 4.87 6.30 -15.04
C MET A 141 3.38 6.02 -15.19
N PHE A 142 2.54 6.72 -14.45
CA PHE A 142 1.11 6.47 -14.39
C PHE A 142 0.33 7.71 -14.86
N LYS A 143 -0.47 7.51 -15.92
CA LYS A 143 -1.35 8.56 -16.40
C LYS A 143 -2.52 8.72 -15.43
N LYS A 144 -2.85 9.97 -15.11
CA LYS A 144 -4.02 10.27 -14.28
C LYS A 144 -5.30 10.06 -15.11
N ASP A 145 -6.07 9.03 -14.78
CA ASP A 145 -7.30 8.68 -15.48
C ASP A 145 -8.55 9.31 -14.88
N TRP A 146 -8.55 9.46 -13.53
CA TRP A 146 -9.69 10.04 -12.84
C TRP A 146 -9.26 10.60 -11.49
N SER A 147 -10.12 11.44 -10.92
CA SER A 147 -9.95 11.88 -9.54
C SER A 147 -11.31 12.13 -8.89
N GLU A 148 -11.36 11.88 -7.59
CA GLU A 148 -12.50 12.19 -6.73
C GLU A 148 -12.01 13.09 -5.60
N LYS A 149 -12.87 14.03 -5.19
CA LYS A 149 -12.57 14.89 -4.06
C LYS A 149 -13.48 14.54 -2.89
N HIS A 150 -12.89 14.36 -1.71
CA HIS A 150 -13.61 14.08 -0.47
C HIS A 150 -13.50 15.31 0.43
N ASP A 151 -14.63 15.85 0.86
CA ASP A 151 -14.71 17.13 1.56
C ASP A 151 -14.04 17.18 2.91
N THR A 152 -13.76 16.02 3.51
CA THR A 152 -13.16 15.94 4.84
C THR A 152 -11.67 15.64 4.81
N VAL A 153 -11.08 15.77 3.68
CA VAL A 153 -9.65 15.52 3.51
C VAL A 153 -8.86 16.81 3.68
#